data_ad0d57593ac5c31c72375c0343ba035f
#
_entry.id   ad0d57593ac5c31c72375c0343ba035f
#
_cell.length_a   1.000
_cell.length_b   1.000
_cell.length_c   1.000
_cell.angle_alpha   90.00
_cell.angle_beta   90.00
_cell.angle_gamma   90.00
#
_symmetry.space_group_name_H-M   'P 1'
#
loop_
_entity.id
_entity.type
_entity.pdbx_description
1 polymer ?
#
loop_
_entity_poly.entity_id
_entity_poly.type
_entity_poly.pdbx_seq_one_letter_code
_entity_poly.pdbx_strand_id
1 'polypeptide(L)'
;MSGRGEFMAQELRSQPETWERVLNLEAPASALPQDGERIAVIGCGSSWFGGQVFASLRETLGRGETDAFTASEYPTHRSYDRIIAISRSGTTTELVDALERLGDRTPVTAIVGSDGSPIAQRATDVIALDFADERSVVQTRFGTSAIAAMRSWLDQGSQLETAIGDARAVLAGISPDFSEFADSLLDDELIDAEQFSFLGLGWTWGLANEAALKLRESAQTWTESYSSMEYRHGPIAIAAKGRVTWQLGDAPAGLREQVEATGARFVESDRDPLAELVRLHALALIRARRLGVDPDNPRSLTRSVVLGG
;
A
#
# COMPACT_ATOMS: atom_id res chain seq x y z
N MET A 1 -15.86 23.56 6.36
CA MET A 1 -16.15 22.16 6.76
C MET A 1 -14.83 21.54 7.21
N SER A 2 -14.28 22.02 8.34
CA SER A 2 -13.08 21.50 8.96
C SER A 2 -13.44 20.28 9.79
N GLY A 3 -12.68 19.21 9.71
CA GLY A 3 -12.73 18.09 10.62
C GLY A 3 -12.73 16.68 10.00
N ARG A 4 -13.23 16.47 8.78
CA ARG A 4 -13.24 15.12 8.17
C ARG A 4 -11.92 14.79 7.49
N GLY A 5 -11.29 13.68 7.89
CA GLY A 5 -10.00 13.25 7.36
C GLY A 5 -8.87 14.24 7.70
N GLU A 6 -8.89 14.84 8.88
CA GLU A 6 -7.85 15.78 9.28
C GLU A 6 -6.55 15.06 9.60
N PHE A 7 -6.63 13.90 10.27
CA PHE A 7 -5.45 13.07 10.53
C PHE A 7 -4.92 12.48 9.25
N MET A 8 -5.78 11.90 8.41
CA MET A 8 -5.36 11.39 7.11
C MET A 8 -4.67 12.47 6.26
N ALA A 9 -5.14 13.72 6.27
CA ALA A 9 -4.53 14.84 5.55
C ALA A 9 -3.10 15.12 6.04
N GLN A 10 -2.88 15.15 7.37
CA GLN A 10 -1.58 15.37 7.98
C GLN A 10 -0.62 14.20 7.67
N GLU A 11 -1.12 12.98 7.80
CA GLU A 11 -0.39 11.74 7.58
C GLU A 11 0.03 11.58 6.12
N LEU A 12 -0.88 11.89 5.20
CA LEU A 12 -0.61 11.89 3.77
C LEU A 12 0.51 12.86 3.40
N ARG A 13 0.50 14.09 3.94
CA ARG A 13 1.53 15.08 3.66
C ARG A 13 2.91 14.69 4.17
N SER A 14 2.98 13.92 5.22
CA SER A 14 4.24 13.50 5.84
C SER A 14 4.88 12.26 5.20
N GLN A 15 4.27 11.67 4.17
CA GLN A 15 4.82 10.46 3.55
C GLN A 15 6.25 10.65 3.01
N PRO A 16 6.59 11.73 2.27
CA PRO A 16 7.96 11.91 1.80
C PRO A 16 8.99 11.97 2.94
N GLU A 17 8.65 12.64 4.05
CA GLU A 17 9.51 12.75 5.24
C GLU A 17 9.67 11.40 5.95
N THR A 18 8.62 10.58 6.01
CA THR A 18 8.72 9.24 6.59
C THR A 18 9.58 8.32 5.72
N TRP A 19 9.52 8.46 4.38
CA TRP A 19 10.39 7.69 3.48
C TRP A 19 11.86 8.13 3.57
N GLU A 20 12.15 9.41 3.79
CA GLU A 20 13.51 9.88 4.07
C GLU A 20 14.05 9.29 5.38
N ARG A 21 13.21 9.22 6.42
CA ARG A 21 13.60 8.55 7.66
C ARG A 21 13.90 7.08 7.45
N VAL A 22 13.14 6.41 6.58
CA VAL A 22 13.39 5.01 6.19
C VAL A 22 14.75 4.84 5.52
N LEU A 23 15.16 5.74 4.62
CA LEU A 23 16.48 5.67 3.97
C LEU A 23 17.64 5.74 4.97
N ASN A 24 17.42 6.39 6.11
CA ASN A 24 18.40 6.52 7.19
C ASN A 24 18.16 5.54 8.35
N LEU A 25 17.25 4.57 8.16
CA LEU A 25 16.91 3.61 9.20
C LEU A 25 17.96 2.51 9.27
N GLU A 26 18.66 2.44 10.39
CA GLU A 26 19.55 1.33 10.68
C GLU A 26 18.75 0.11 11.14
N ALA A 27 18.78 -0.96 10.35
CA ALA A 27 18.19 -2.23 10.73
C ALA A 27 19.30 -3.24 11.06
N PRO A 28 19.14 -4.08 12.11
CA PRO A 28 20.09 -5.15 12.37
C PRO A 28 20.21 -6.08 11.15
N ALA A 29 21.42 -6.50 10.81
CA ALA A 29 21.62 -7.41 9.67
C ALA A 29 20.84 -8.73 9.84
N SER A 30 20.61 -9.17 11.09
CA SER A 30 19.77 -10.33 11.42
C SER A 30 18.30 -10.15 11.06
N ALA A 31 17.82 -8.91 11.03
CA ALA A 31 16.43 -8.59 10.68
C ALA A 31 16.18 -8.63 9.16
N LEU A 32 17.25 -8.47 8.36
CA LEU A 32 17.12 -8.35 6.91
C LEU A 32 17.16 -9.71 6.23
N PRO A 33 16.29 -9.94 5.21
CA PRO A 33 16.34 -11.16 4.43
C PRO A 33 17.64 -11.25 3.63
N GLN A 34 18.24 -12.44 3.62
CA GLN A 34 19.45 -12.70 2.85
C GLN A 34 19.12 -13.19 1.45
N ASP A 35 20.07 -13.02 0.51
CA ASP A 35 19.93 -13.55 -0.83
C ASP A 35 19.85 -15.09 -0.79
N GLY A 36 18.91 -15.64 -1.53
CA GLY A 36 18.66 -17.09 -1.57
C GLY A 36 17.74 -17.63 -0.47
N GLU A 37 17.47 -16.87 0.61
CA GLU A 37 16.45 -17.28 1.60
C GLU A 37 15.08 -17.43 0.93
N ARG A 38 14.36 -18.48 1.31
CA ARG A 38 12.94 -18.63 1.02
C ARG A 38 12.14 -17.96 2.12
N ILE A 39 11.39 -16.91 1.79
CA ILE A 39 10.68 -16.10 2.77
C ILE A 39 9.16 -16.11 2.53
N ALA A 40 8.40 -15.98 3.65
CA ALA A 40 7.00 -15.58 3.58
C ALA A 40 6.82 -14.20 4.20
N VAL A 41 6.05 -13.34 3.52
CA VAL A 41 5.58 -12.06 4.05
C VAL A 41 4.12 -12.21 4.44
N ILE A 42 3.78 -11.93 5.69
CA ILE A 42 2.42 -12.09 6.20
C ILE A 42 1.89 -10.77 6.78
N GLY A 43 0.64 -10.47 6.47
CA GLY A 43 -0.04 -9.26 6.94
C GLY A 43 -1.53 -9.30 6.62
N CYS A 44 -2.25 -8.22 6.92
CA CYS A 44 -3.66 -8.06 6.58
C CYS A 44 -3.88 -6.71 5.88
N GLY A 45 -4.78 -6.66 4.89
CA GLY A 45 -5.08 -5.43 4.16
C GLY A 45 -3.85 -4.79 3.52
N SER A 46 -3.59 -3.51 3.81
CA SER A 46 -2.42 -2.76 3.31
C SER A 46 -1.10 -3.46 3.58
N SER A 47 -0.96 -4.10 4.74
CA SER A 47 0.25 -4.86 5.10
C SER A 47 0.45 -6.08 4.18
N TRP A 48 -0.60 -6.78 3.82
CA TRP A 48 -0.53 -7.87 2.84
C TRP A 48 -0.17 -7.36 1.44
N PHE A 49 -0.76 -6.24 1.01
CA PHE A 49 -0.44 -5.66 -0.30
C PHE A 49 1.01 -5.15 -0.37
N GLY A 50 1.53 -4.57 0.74
CA GLY A 50 2.95 -4.28 0.86
C GLY A 50 3.81 -5.54 0.75
N GLY A 51 3.38 -6.65 1.33
CA GLY A 51 4.00 -7.96 1.17
C GLY A 51 4.03 -8.44 -0.28
N GLN A 52 2.95 -8.26 -1.05
CA GLN A 52 2.91 -8.59 -2.49
C GLN A 52 3.90 -7.74 -3.30
N VAL A 53 4.01 -6.44 -2.98
CA VAL A 53 5.01 -5.54 -3.59
C VAL A 53 6.41 -6.10 -3.37
N PHE A 54 6.76 -6.41 -2.12
CA PHE A 54 8.08 -6.89 -1.77
C PHE A 54 8.39 -8.25 -2.39
N ALA A 55 7.46 -9.21 -2.33
CA ALA A 55 7.62 -10.53 -2.90
C ALA A 55 7.95 -10.45 -4.40
N SER A 56 7.16 -9.70 -5.15
CA SER A 56 7.38 -9.53 -6.59
C SER A 56 8.71 -8.84 -6.92
N LEU A 57 9.07 -7.77 -6.17
CA LEU A 57 10.36 -7.09 -6.36
C LEU A 57 11.54 -8.00 -6.07
N ARG A 58 11.51 -8.70 -4.93
CA ARG A 58 12.60 -9.56 -4.49
C ARG A 58 12.86 -10.71 -5.48
N GLU A 59 11.80 -11.35 -5.97
CA GLU A 59 11.91 -12.41 -6.99
C GLU A 59 12.39 -11.88 -8.34
N THR A 60 11.86 -10.73 -8.79
CA THR A 60 12.30 -10.09 -10.04
C THR A 60 13.80 -9.76 -10.01
N LEU A 61 14.34 -9.40 -8.83
CA LEU A 61 15.76 -9.13 -8.62
C LEU A 61 16.59 -10.40 -8.39
N GLY A 62 15.99 -11.59 -8.41
CA GLY A 62 16.69 -12.86 -8.20
C GLY A 62 17.21 -13.09 -6.79
N ARG A 63 16.64 -12.40 -5.78
CA ARG A 63 17.09 -12.44 -4.37
C ARG A 63 16.56 -13.65 -3.59
N GLY A 64 15.70 -14.48 -4.17
CA GLY A 64 15.18 -15.70 -3.57
C GLY A 64 13.65 -15.79 -3.60
N GLU A 65 13.13 -17.01 -3.41
CA GLU A 65 11.71 -17.32 -3.43
C GLU A 65 10.96 -16.58 -2.31
N THR A 66 9.87 -15.90 -2.65
CA THR A 66 9.14 -15.05 -1.71
C THR A 66 7.64 -15.14 -1.93
N ASP A 67 6.92 -15.66 -0.94
CA ASP A 67 5.46 -15.73 -0.93
C ASP A 67 4.86 -14.61 -0.06
N ALA A 68 3.71 -14.08 -0.46
CA ALA A 68 2.94 -13.11 0.33
C ALA A 68 1.55 -13.66 0.67
N PHE A 69 1.20 -13.72 1.96
CA PHE A 69 -0.06 -14.27 2.44
C PHE A 69 -0.84 -13.26 3.30
N THR A 70 -2.17 -13.35 3.25
CA THR A 70 -2.96 -12.86 4.38
C THR A 70 -2.67 -13.74 5.60
N ALA A 71 -2.69 -13.15 6.79
CA ALA A 71 -2.34 -13.88 8.02
C ALA A 71 -3.26 -15.10 8.26
N SER A 72 -4.55 -14.98 7.90
CA SER A 72 -5.54 -16.07 8.03
C SER A 72 -5.27 -17.25 7.10
N GLU A 73 -4.65 -17.01 5.93
CA GLU A 73 -4.40 -18.03 4.90
C GLU A 73 -2.94 -18.52 4.88
N TYR A 74 -2.14 -18.12 5.88
CA TYR A 74 -0.76 -18.56 5.95
C TYR A 74 -0.64 -20.09 6.12
N PRO A 75 0.04 -20.79 5.19
CA PRO A 75 0.12 -22.25 5.20
C PRO A 75 1.19 -22.73 6.20
N THR A 76 0.79 -23.03 7.43
CA THR A 76 1.69 -23.41 8.53
C THR A 76 2.52 -24.69 8.29
N HIS A 77 2.21 -25.46 7.25
CA HIS A 77 2.96 -26.66 6.88
C HIS A 77 4.10 -26.42 5.88
N ARG A 78 4.17 -25.20 5.30
CA ARG A 78 5.30 -24.83 4.45
C ARG A 78 6.50 -24.43 5.31
N SER A 79 7.69 -24.74 4.82
CA SER A 79 8.94 -24.31 5.47
C SER A 79 9.48 -23.07 4.77
N TYR A 80 9.84 -22.08 5.57
CA TYR A 80 10.49 -20.85 5.16
C TYR A 80 11.73 -20.63 6.03
N ASP A 81 12.75 -19.99 5.47
CA ASP A 81 13.96 -19.64 6.21
C ASP A 81 13.70 -18.43 7.14
N ARG A 82 12.74 -17.57 6.76
CA ARG A 82 12.33 -16.37 7.48
C ARG A 82 10.87 -16.02 7.22
N ILE A 83 10.24 -15.40 8.22
CA ILE A 83 8.94 -14.73 8.09
C ILE A 83 9.14 -13.23 8.25
N ILE A 84 8.50 -12.43 7.39
CA ILE A 84 8.33 -10.99 7.60
C ILE A 84 6.87 -10.75 7.98
N ALA A 85 6.63 -10.25 9.19
CA ALA A 85 5.30 -9.95 9.70
C ALA A 85 5.06 -8.44 9.68
N ILE A 86 4.05 -7.97 8.96
CA ILE A 86 3.77 -6.53 8.81
C ILE A 86 2.45 -6.18 9.49
N SER A 87 2.48 -5.22 10.43
CA SER A 87 1.27 -4.72 11.08
C SER A 87 1.46 -3.33 11.67
N ARG A 88 0.67 -2.33 11.26
CA ARG A 88 0.72 -1.00 11.86
C ARG A 88 0.46 -1.04 13.37
N SER A 89 -0.62 -1.66 13.77
CA SER A 89 -1.04 -1.70 15.17
C SER A 89 -0.24 -2.70 16.02
N GLY A 90 0.31 -3.73 15.37
CA GLY A 90 0.94 -4.85 16.05
C GLY A 90 -0.01 -5.70 16.89
N THR A 91 -1.34 -5.56 16.72
CA THR A 91 -2.37 -6.21 17.56
C THR A 91 -3.41 -6.99 16.76
N THR A 92 -3.28 -7.09 15.44
CA THR A 92 -4.21 -7.81 14.57
C THR A 92 -4.28 -9.29 14.97
N THR A 93 -5.46 -9.77 15.36
CA THR A 93 -5.65 -11.12 15.92
C THR A 93 -5.13 -12.21 14.98
N GLU A 94 -5.50 -12.16 13.70
CA GLU A 94 -5.12 -13.19 12.73
C GLU A 94 -3.59 -13.33 12.60
N LEU A 95 -2.86 -12.20 12.71
CA LEU A 95 -1.40 -12.23 12.62
C LEU A 95 -0.77 -12.72 13.94
N VAL A 96 -1.32 -12.31 15.08
CA VAL A 96 -0.90 -12.84 16.40
C VAL A 96 -1.08 -14.35 16.43
N ASP A 97 -2.25 -14.87 16.03
CA ASP A 97 -2.57 -16.29 15.97
C ASP A 97 -1.65 -17.05 15.00
N ALA A 98 -1.33 -16.45 13.85
CA ALA A 98 -0.42 -17.05 12.89
C ALA A 98 0.98 -17.21 13.47
N LEU A 99 1.50 -16.19 14.17
CA LEU A 99 2.80 -16.25 14.83
C LEU A 99 2.80 -17.23 16.01
N GLU A 100 1.73 -17.33 16.79
CA GLU A 100 1.59 -18.33 17.86
C GLU A 100 1.63 -19.76 17.32
N ARG A 101 0.92 -20.04 16.23
CA ARG A 101 0.97 -21.35 15.54
C ARG A 101 2.34 -21.66 14.95
N LEU A 102 3.07 -20.65 14.49
CA LEU A 102 4.44 -20.80 13.99
C LEU A 102 5.39 -21.18 15.12
N GLY A 103 5.26 -20.56 16.30
CA GLY A 103 6.20 -20.71 17.44
C GLY A 103 7.62 -20.30 17.04
N ASP A 104 8.62 -20.86 17.70
CA ASP A 104 10.05 -20.50 17.52
C ASP A 104 10.72 -21.27 16.36
N ARG A 105 9.96 -21.88 15.45
CA ARG A 105 10.49 -22.74 14.38
C ARG A 105 11.20 -21.97 13.27
N THR A 106 10.83 -20.74 13.04
CA THR A 106 11.34 -19.90 11.96
C THR A 106 11.56 -18.49 12.49
N PRO A 107 12.71 -17.85 12.24
CA PRO A 107 12.94 -16.47 12.63
C PRO A 107 11.91 -15.53 12.01
N VAL A 108 11.41 -14.61 12.81
CA VAL A 108 10.39 -13.62 12.42
C VAL A 108 10.99 -12.23 12.51
N THR A 109 10.93 -11.47 11.42
CA THR A 109 11.16 -10.03 11.44
C THR A 109 9.81 -9.32 11.43
N ALA A 110 9.50 -8.55 12.46
CA ALA A 110 8.27 -7.74 12.53
C ALA A 110 8.53 -6.31 12.04
N ILE A 111 7.72 -5.84 11.10
CA ILE A 111 7.64 -4.41 10.73
C ILE A 111 6.36 -3.87 11.40
N VAL A 112 6.51 -3.00 12.38
CA VAL A 112 5.40 -2.51 13.22
C VAL A 112 5.46 -1.02 13.45
N GLY A 113 4.31 -0.40 13.73
CA GLY A 113 4.23 1.00 14.16
C GLY A 113 4.48 1.19 15.67
N SER A 114 4.68 0.09 16.42
CA SER A 114 4.97 0.13 17.86
C SER A 114 5.77 -1.09 18.29
N ASP A 115 6.93 -0.88 18.86
CA ASP A 115 7.85 -1.93 19.32
C ASP A 115 7.35 -2.72 20.55
N GLY A 116 6.47 -2.12 21.35
CA GLY A 116 5.84 -2.76 22.50
C GLY A 116 4.64 -3.65 22.19
N SER A 117 4.29 -3.83 20.91
CA SER A 117 3.08 -4.54 20.51
C SER A 117 3.18 -6.07 20.68
N PRO A 118 2.02 -6.78 20.78
CA PRO A 118 1.99 -8.24 20.86
C PRO A 118 2.71 -8.96 19.71
N ILE A 119 2.68 -8.42 18.49
CA ILE A 119 3.40 -8.97 17.35
C ILE A 119 4.92 -8.76 17.52
N ALA A 120 5.35 -7.56 17.94
CA ALA A 120 6.76 -7.28 18.22
C ALA A 120 7.34 -8.22 19.31
N GLN A 121 6.57 -8.51 20.35
CA GLN A 121 6.99 -9.41 21.43
C GLN A 121 7.18 -10.87 20.98
N ARG A 122 6.60 -11.27 19.85
CA ARG A 122 6.71 -12.62 19.27
C ARG A 122 7.74 -12.72 18.15
N ALA A 123 8.32 -11.60 17.75
CA ALA A 123 9.30 -11.55 16.69
C ALA A 123 10.72 -11.81 17.21
N THR A 124 11.57 -12.37 16.35
CA THR A 124 13.00 -12.51 16.60
C THR A 124 13.70 -11.16 16.50
N ASP A 125 13.32 -10.39 15.49
CA ASP A 125 13.80 -9.04 15.22
C ASP A 125 12.63 -8.09 15.00
N VAL A 126 12.77 -6.83 15.40
CA VAL A 126 11.74 -5.79 15.25
C VAL A 126 12.30 -4.60 14.49
N ILE A 127 11.58 -4.18 13.47
CA ILE A 127 11.78 -2.92 12.76
C ILE A 127 10.60 -2.02 13.08
N ALA A 128 10.80 -1.12 14.04
CA ALA A 128 9.78 -0.18 14.46
C ALA A 128 9.76 1.06 13.55
N LEU A 129 8.64 1.29 12.89
CA LEU A 129 8.34 2.49 12.12
C LEU A 129 7.40 3.41 12.92
N ASP A 130 7.74 3.68 14.18
CA ASP A 130 6.95 4.48 15.13
C ASP A 130 6.68 5.89 14.60
N PHE A 131 7.63 6.44 13.88
CA PHE A 131 7.52 7.72 13.20
C PHE A 131 6.49 7.74 12.07
N ALA A 132 6.11 6.59 11.55
CA ALA A 132 5.09 6.42 10.52
C ALA A 132 3.75 5.95 11.09
N ASP A 133 3.61 5.79 12.41
CA ASP A 133 2.33 5.43 13.01
C ASP A 133 1.27 6.51 12.77
N GLU A 134 -0.01 6.11 12.72
CA GLU A 134 -1.12 6.91 12.23
C GLU A 134 -2.25 6.96 13.25
N ARG A 135 -2.93 8.10 13.28
CA ARG A 135 -4.15 8.33 14.08
C ARG A 135 -5.41 7.99 13.29
N SER A 136 -5.40 8.24 11.98
CA SER A 136 -6.50 7.85 11.12
C SER A 136 -6.67 6.32 11.11
N VAL A 137 -7.90 5.87 10.94
CA VAL A 137 -8.18 4.42 10.78
C VAL A 137 -7.65 3.95 9.43
N VAL A 138 -7.88 4.71 8.38
CA VAL A 138 -7.36 4.42 7.04
C VAL A 138 -5.85 4.66 7.01
N GLN A 139 -5.10 3.62 6.68
CA GLN A 139 -3.65 3.70 6.61
C GLN A 139 -3.19 4.41 5.34
N THR A 140 -2.19 5.27 5.46
CA THR A 140 -1.50 5.91 4.33
C THR A 140 0.02 5.79 4.49
N ARG A 141 0.61 6.54 5.44
CA ARG A 141 2.07 6.64 5.57
C ARG A 141 2.74 5.40 6.16
N PHE A 142 2.08 4.65 7.06
CA PHE A 142 2.68 3.41 7.58
C PHE A 142 2.83 2.38 6.47
N GLY A 143 1.77 2.13 5.70
CA GLY A 143 1.79 1.17 4.60
C GLY A 143 2.87 1.49 3.57
N THR A 144 2.94 2.76 3.12
CA THR A 144 3.95 3.19 2.15
C THR A 144 5.36 3.24 2.74
N SER A 145 5.53 3.55 4.03
CA SER A 145 6.83 3.50 4.71
C SER A 145 7.33 2.06 4.87
N ALA A 146 6.45 1.10 5.12
CA ALA A 146 6.82 -0.32 5.14
C ALA A 146 7.28 -0.80 3.75
N ILE A 147 6.60 -0.39 2.67
CA ILE A 147 7.03 -0.66 1.29
C ILE A 147 8.38 0.02 1.01
N ALA A 148 8.57 1.28 1.42
CA ALA A 148 9.82 1.99 1.26
C ALA A 148 10.99 1.29 1.99
N ALA A 149 10.78 0.81 3.23
CA ALA A 149 11.77 0.05 3.97
C ALA A 149 12.15 -1.24 3.25
N MET A 150 11.17 -2.01 2.79
CA MET A 150 11.43 -3.25 2.05
C MET A 150 12.12 -3.00 0.70
N ARG A 151 11.82 -1.88 0.00
CA ARG A 151 12.55 -1.47 -1.22
C ARG A 151 14.00 -1.12 -0.90
N SER A 152 14.27 -0.41 0.20
CA SER A 152 15.65 -0.05 0.58
C SER A 152 16.52 -1.29 0.84
N TRP A 153 15.97 -2.38 1.35
CA TRP A 153 16.67 -3.66 1.56
C TRP A 153 17.05 -4.37 0.26
N LEU A 154 16.47 -3.98 -0.85
CA LEU A 154 16.74 -4.54 -2.18
C LEU A 154 17.68 -3.66 -3.01
N ASP A 155 18.49 -2.81 -2.37
CA ASP A 155 19.41 -1.87 -3.01
C ASP A 155 18.70 -0.85 -3.94
N GLN A 156 17.43 -0.53 -3.66
CA GLN A 156 16.64 0.44 -4.43
C GLN A 156 16.60 1.84 -3.80
N GLY A 157 17.66 2.25 -3.11
CA GLY A 157 17.73 3.55 -2.46
C GLY A 157 17.59 4.73 -3.43
N SER A 158 18.24 4.67 -4.60
CA SER A 158 18.13 5.73 -5.62
C SER A 158 16.73 5.85 -6.22
N GLN A 159 16.04 4.72 -6.43
CA GLN A 159 14.63 4.71 -6.87
C GLN A 159 13.72 5.28 -5.78
N LEU A 160 14.04 5.03 -4.51
CA LEU A 160 13.28 5.59 -3.40
C LEU A 160 13.51 7.11 -3.27
N GLU A 161 14.71 7.61 -3.53
CA GLU A 161 14.98 9.07 -3.63
C GLU A 161 14.15 9.71 -4.73
N THR A 162 14.01 9.06 -5.89
CA THR A 162 13.13 9.50 -6.98
C THR A 162 11.67 9.52 -6.52
N ALA A 163 11.20 8.46 -5.87
CA ALA A 163 9.84 8.38 -5.32
C ALA A 163 9.55 9.52 -4.33
N ILE A 164 10.51 9.87 -3.47
CA ILE A 164 10.40 10.99 -2.52
C ILE A 164 10.25 12.32 -3.28
N GLY A 165 11.06 12.55 -4.31
CA GLY A 165 10.98 13.74 -5.16
C GLY A 165 9.62 13.86 -5.85
N ASP A 166 9.15 12.78 -6.46
CA ASP A 166 7.87 12.71 -7.15
C ASP A 166 6.69 12.92 -6.19
N ALA A 167 6.74 12.32 -4.98
CA ALA A 167 5.70 12.50 -3.97
C ALA A 167 5.62 13.96 -3.49
N ARG A 168 6.76 14.62 -3.32
CA ARG A 168 6.81 16.06 -3.03
C ARG A 168 6.21 16.90 -4.14
N ALA A 169 6.50 16.56 -5.41
CA ALA A 169 5.92 17.23 -6.56
C ALA A 169 4.38 17.07 -6.61
N VAL A 170 3.87 15.89 -6.31
CA VAL A 170 2.42 15.66 -6.17
C VAL A 170 1.83 16.56 -5.08
N LEU A 171 2.42 16.56 -3.89
CA LEU A 171 1.91 17.34 -2.75
C LEU A 171 2.05 18.85 -2.94
N ALA A 172 3.04 19.32 -3.69
CA ALA A 172 3.20 20.73 -4.04
C ALA A 172 2.08 21.25 -4.97
N GLY A 173 1.47 20.37 -5.77
CA GLY A 173 0.33 20.70 -6.61
C GLY A 173 -1.03 20.64 -5.91
N ILE A 174 -1.06 20.43 -4.58
CA ILE A 174 -2.27 20.31 -3.78
C ILE A 174 -2.19 21.28 -2.59
N SER A 175 -3.23 22.10 -2.39
CA SER A 175 -3.29 23.04 -1.27
C SER A 175 -3.14 22.34 0.09
N PRO A 176 -2.63 23.02 1.13
CA PRO A 176 -2.42 22.43 2.45
C PRO A 176 -3.66 21.78 3.07
N ASP A 177 -4.84 22.30 2.78
CA ASP A 177 -6.12 21.79 3.26
C ASP A 177 -6.82 20.85 2.28
N PHE A 178 -6.18 20.50 1.15
CA PHE A 178 -6.76 19.67 0.10
C PHE A 178 -8.06 20.22 -0.52
N SER A 179 -8.25 21.54 -0.49
CA SER A 179 -9.40 22.20 -1.12
C SER A 179 -9.14 22.54 -2.60
N GLU A 180 -7.88 22.72 -2.98
CA GLU A 180 -7.45 23.09 -4.32
C GLU A 180 -6.35 22.15 -4.79
N PHE A 181 -6.31 21.87 -6.07
CA PHE A 181 -5.34 20.98 -6.72
C PHE A 181 -5.12 21.41 -8.16
N ALA A 182 -3.93 21.13 -8.69
CA ALA A 182 -3.62 21.35 -10.10
C ALA A 182 -4.40 20.37 -10.99
N ASP A 183 -5.05 20.87 -12.05
CA ASP A 183 -5.82 20.05 -13.00
C ASP A 183 -4.99 18.91 -13.62
N SER A 184 -3.68 19.10 -13.74
CA SER A 184 -2.75 18.06 -14.20
C SER A 184 -2.60 16.88 -13.23
N LEU A 185 -3.00 17.07 -11.97
CA LEU A 185 -2.99 16.01 -10.95
C LEU A 185 -4.37 15.38 -10.81
N LEU A 186 -5.37 16.19 -10.51
CA LEU A 186 -6.74 15.75 -10.25
C LEU A 186 -7.68 16.75 -10.94
N ASP A 187 -8.79 16.26 -11.44
CA ASP A 187 -9.87 17.06 -12.00
C ASP A 187 -11.22 16.50 -11.52
N ASP A 188 -12.29 17.24 -11.77
CA ASP A 188 -13.63 16.85 -11.32
C ASP A 188 -14.10 15.54 -11.94
N GLU A 189 -13.70 15.21 -13.17
CA GLU A 189 -14.05 13.94 -13.80
C GLU A 189 -13.43 12.76 -13.05
N LEU A 190 -12.17 12.87 -12.62
CA LEU A 190 -11.53 11.86 -11.77
C LEU A 190 -12.17 11.78 -10.39
N ILE A 191 -12.42 12.94 -9.77
CA ILE A 191 -12.97 12.96 -8.40
C ILE A 191 -14.38 12.37 -8.37
N ASP A 192 -15.20 12.60 -9.39
CA ASP A 192 -16.60 12.20 -9.45
C ASP A 192 -16.84 10.90 -10.24
N ALA A 193 -15.78 10.24 -10.70
CA ALA A 193 -15.92 9.00 -11.47
C ALA A 193 -16.76 7.95 -10.73
N GLU A 194 -17.58 7.24 -11.51
CA GLU A 194 -18.53 6.24 -11.00
C GLU A 194 -17.81 5.03 -10.38
N GLN A 195 -16.72 4.60 -11.02
CA GLN A 195 -15.99 3.38 -10.68
C GLN A 195 -14.53 3.51 -11.09
N PHE A 196 -13.64 2.82 -10.35
CA PHE A 196 -12.22 2.74 -10.66
C PHE A 196 -11.76 1.29 -10.77
N SER A 197 -11.00 0.99 -11.83
CA SER A 197 -10.20 -0.22 -11.96
C SER A 197 -8.72 0.16 -11.88
N PHE A 198 -8.04 -0.31 -10.83
CA PHE A 198 -6.61 -0.08 -10.66
C PHE A 198 -5.83 -1.26 -11.23
N LEU A 199 -4.82 -0.95 -12.03
CA LEU A 199 -4.01 -1.96 -12.72
C LEU A 199 -2.55 -1.83 -12.34
N GLY A 200 -1.86 -2.96 -12.29
CA GLY A 200 -0.41 -3.03 -12.10
C GLY A 200 0.17 -4.28 -12.71
N LEU A 201 1.47 -4.27 -13.01
CA LEU A 201 2.21 -5.41 -13.53
C LEU A 201 3.41 -5.70 -12.63
N GLY A 202 3.65 -6.98 -12.31
CA GLY A 202 4.70 -7.34 -11.36
C GLY A 202 4.43 -6.69 -9.98
N TRP A 203 5.43 -6.02 -9.43
CA TRP A 203 5.33 -5.43 -8.09
C TRP A 203 4.27 -4.32 -7.97
N THR A 204 3.95 -3.61 -9.05
CA THR A 204 2.94 -2.56 -9.03
C THR A 204 1.51 -3.09 -8.90
N TRP A 205 1.29 -4.39 -9.11
CA TRP A 205 -0.01 -5.00 -8.82
C TRP A 205 -0.36 -4.94 -7.33
N GLY A 206 0.61 -5.12 -6.44
CA GLY A 206 0.39 -4.90 -5.00
C GLY A 206 -0.04 -3.46 -4.68
N LEU A 207 0.53 -2.46 -5.39
CA LEU A 207 0.11 -1.06 -5.26
C LEU A 207 -1.29 -0.81 -5.83
N ALA A 208 -1.68 -1.48 -6.92
CA ALA A 208 -3.04 -1.40 -7.46
C ALA A 208 -4.08 -1.94 -6.46
N ASN A 209 -3.76 -3.03 -5.77
CA ASN A 209 -4.60 -3.58 -4.70
C ASN A 209 -4.76 -2.57 -3.55
N GLU A 210 -3.66 -1.92 -3.15
CA GLU A 210 -3.65 -0.89 -2.11
C GLU A 210 -4.46 0.34 -2.51
N ALA A 211 -4.30 0.85 -3.73
CA ALA A 211 -5.07 1.97 -4.26
C ALA A 211 -6.58 1.69 -4.22
N ALA A 212 -6.97 0.50 -4.67
CA ALA A 212 -8.36 0.06 -4.64
C ALA A 212 -8.91 0.01 -3.21
N LEU A 213 -8.12 -0.52 -2.25
CA LEU A 213 -8.49 -0.56 -0.84
C LEU A 213 -8.67 0.85 -0.28
N LYS A 214 -7.75 1.77 -0.55
CA LYS A 214 -7.81 3.15 -0.01
C LYS A 214 -9.07 3.90 -0.44
N LEU A 215 -9.49 3.79 -1.69
CA LEU A 215 -10.73 4.43 -2.14
C LEU A 215 -11.98 3.77 -1.53
N ARG A 216 -11.96 2.44 -1.34
CA ARG A 216 -13.07 1.74 -0.65
C ARG A 216 -13.21 2.20 0.81
N GLU A 217 -12.09 2.23 1.53
CA GLU A 217 -12.08 2.59 2.96
C GLU A 217 -12.41 4.06 3.19
N SER A 218 -11.79 4.97 2.42
CA SER A 218 -11.91 6.41 2.63
C SER A 218 -13.22 6.98 2.11
N ALA A 219 -13.62 6.59 0.90
CA ALA A 219 -14.70 7.23 0.15
C ALA A 219 -15.86 6.28 -0.20
N GLN A 220 -15.84 5.04 0.27
CA GLN A 220 -16.87 4.02 -0.02
C GLN A 220 -17.10 3.83 -1.53
N THR A 221 -16.07 4.08 -2.32
CA THR A 221 -16.11 4.00 -3.78
C THR A 221 -16.06 2.56 -4.26
N TRP A 222 -16.83 2.23 -5.28
CA TRP A 222 -16.69 0.94 -5.95
C TRP A 222 -15.38 0.91 -6.73
N THR A 223 -14.49 0.02 -6.33
CA THR A 223 -13.18 -0.13 -6.95
C THR A 223 -12.82 -1.60 -7.15
N GLU A 224 -12.06 -1.85 -8.19
CA GLU A 224 -11.48 -3.16 -8.50
C GLU A 224 -9.97 -3.01 -8.73
N SER A 225 -9.25 -4.12 -8.69
CA SER A 225 -7.82 -4.15 -8.97
C SER A 225 -7.43 -5.45 -9.67
N TYR A 226 -6.56 -5.34 -10.68
CA TYR A 226 -6.15 -6.48 -11.50
C TYR A 226 -4.68 -6.39 -11.90
N SER A 227 -4.08 -7.54 -12.20
CA SER A 227 -2.89 -7.55 -13.04
C SER A 227 -3.26 -6.98 -14.42
N SER A 228 -2.42 -6.10 -14.96
CA SER A 228 -2.74 -5.36 -16.19
C SER A 228 -3.02 -6.28 -17.38
N MET A 229 -2.36 -7.44 -17.47
CA MET A 229 -2.62 -8.40 -18.54
C MET A 229 -3.93 -9.15 -18.33
N GLU A 230 -4.24 -9.53 -17.08
CA GLU A 230 -5.48 -10.22 -16.71
C GLU A 230 -6.72 -9.33 -16.92
N TYR A 231 -6.57 -8.02 -16.89
CA TYR A 231 -7.67 -7.09 -17.16
C TYR A 231 -8.31 -7.32 -18.54
N ARG A 232 -7.51 -7.76 -19.52
CA ARG A 232 -7.95 -8.09 -20.88
C ARG A 232 -8.79 -9.37 -20.97
N HIS A 233 -8.70 -10.24 -19.95
CA HIS A 233 -9.34 -11.56 -19.94
C HIS A 233 -10.75 -11.55 -19.30
N GLY A 234 -11.45 -10.41 -19.37
CA GLY A 234 -12.82 -10.27 -18.92
C GLY A 234 -13.11 -8.96 -18.21
N PRO A 235 -12.34 -8.54 -17.20
CA PRO A 235 -12.64 -7.35 -16.41
C PRO A 235 -12.80 -6.05 -17.21
N ILE A 236 -12.11 -5.90 -18.33
CA ILE A 236 -12.26 -4.75 -19.23
C ILE A 236 -13.70 -4.55 -19.72
N ALA A 237 -14.55 -5.57 -19.65
CA ALA A 237 -15.95 -5.48 -20.06
C ALA A 237 -16.79 -4.48 -19.24
N ILE A 238 -16.30 -4.10 -18.03
CA ILE A 238 -16.96 -3.07 -17.21
C ILE A 238 -16.49 -1.65 -17.54
N ALA A 239 -15.41 -1.49 -18.31
CA ALA A 239 -14.92 -0.18 -18.70
C ALA A 239 -15.97 0.54 -19.57
N ALA A 240 -16.29 1.80 -19.24
CA ALA A 240 -17.31 2.59 -19.90
C ALA A 240 -17.12 4.08 -19.61
N LYS A 241 -17.84 4.95 -20.31
CA LYS A 241 -17.87 6.38 -20.03
C LYS A 241 -18.25 6.64 -18.56
N GLY A 242 -17.54 7.56 -17.90
CA GLY A 242 -17.70 7.90 -16.48
C GLY A 242 -16.94 6.95 -15.54
N ARG A 243 -16.22 5.97 -16.07
CA ARG A 243 -15.37 5.05 -15.30
C ARG A 243 -13.90 5.26 -15.63
N VAL A 244 -13.04 4.93 -14.70
CA VAL A 244 -11.60 5.15 -14.77
C VAL A 244 -10.85 3.84 -14.69
N THR A 245 -9.93 3.61 -15.61
CA THR A 245 -8.90 2.59 -15.51
C THR A 245 -7.58 3.28 -15.23
N TRP A 246 -6.97 2.99 -14.07
CA TRP A 246 -5.77 3.64 -13.60
C TRP A 246 -4.61 2.65 -13.53
N GLN A 247 -3.60 2.86 -14.37
CA GLN A 247 -2.40 2.04 -14.41
C GLN A 247 -1.33 2.60 -13.46
N LEU A 248 -0.78 1.75 -12.60
CA LEU A 248 0.40 2.04 -11.80
C LEU A 248 1.63 1.41 -12.47
N GLY A 249 2.65 2.24 -12.73
CA GLY A 249 3.78 1.86 -13.56
C GLY A 249 3.42 1.76 -15.04
N ASP A 250 4.33 1.17 -15.84
CA ASP A 250 4.21 1.12 -17.29
C ASP A 250 3.00 0.30 -17.75
N ALA A 251 2.25 0.85 -18.68
CA ALA A 251 1.12 0.17 -19.30
C ALA A 251 1.60 -0.85 -20.34
N PRO A 252 1.03 -2.07 -20.38
CA PRO A 252 1.25 -2.98 -21.50
C PRO A 252 0.80 -2.37 -22.84
N ALA A 253 1.56 -2.62 -23.90
CA ALA A 253 1.27 -2.10 -25.22
C ALA A 253 -0.18 -2.36 -25.66
N GLY A 254 -0.87 -1.34 -26.17
CA GLY A 254 -2.23 -1.37 -26.67
C GLY A 254 -3.32 -1.38 -25.58
N LEU A 255 -2.97 -1.37 -24.29
CA LEU A 255 -3.96 -1.40 -23.22
C LEU A 255 -4.72 -0.08 -23.11
N ARG A 256 -4.02 1.06 -23.24
CA ARG A 256 -4.65 2.39 -23.27
C ARG A 256 -5.72 2.46 -24.35
N GLU A 257 -5.36 2.12 -25.58
CA GLU A 257 -6.27 2.19 -26.73
C GLU A 257 -7.49 1.26 -26.55
N GLN A 258 -7.29 0.10 -25.97
CA GLN A 258 -8.38 -0.83 -25.68
C GLN A 258 -9.36 -0.28 -24.65
N VAL A 259 -8.87 0.35 -23.58
CA VAL A 259 -9.70 0.97 -22.55
C VAL A 259 -10.43 2.20 -23.11
N GLU A 260 -9.70 3.10 -23.77
CA GLU A 260 -10.30 4.33 -24.35
C GLU A 260 -11.35 4.02 -25.41
N ALA A 261 -11.20 2.92 -26.16
CA ALA A 261 -12.22 2.46 -27.12
C ALA A 261 -13.56 2.09 -26.46
N THR A 262 -13.59 1.79 -25.14
CA THR A 262 -14.84 1.57 -24.40
C THR A 262 -15.51 2.86 -23.96
N GLY A 263 -14.85 4.00 -24.10
CA GLY A 263 -15.25 5.31 -23.59
C GLY A 263 -14.83 5.56 -22.14
N ALA A 264 -14.15 4.62 -21.48
CA ALA A 264 -13.55 4.83 -20.15
C ALA A 264 -12.31 5.72 -20.25
N ARG A 265 -12.04 6.46 -19.19
CA ARG A 265 -10.80 7.23 -19.06
C ARG A 265 -9.65 6.33 -18.64
N PHE A 266 -8.53 6.40 -19.39
CA PHE A 266 -7.28 5.75 -18.99
C PHE A 266 -6.34 6.76 -18.34
N VAL A 267 -5.79 6.40 -17.18
CA VAL A 267 -4.83 7.23 -16.42
C VAL A 267 -3.54 6.44 -16.22
N GLU A 268 -2.43 7.06 -16.55
CA GLU A 268 -1.08 6.57 -16.24
C GLU A 268 -0.17 7.76 -15.91
N SER A 269 1.02 7.49 -15.39
CA SER A 269 1.96 8.50 -14.94
C SER A 269 3.39 7.98 -15.08
N ASP A 270 4.34 8.88 -15.40
CA ASP A 270 5.79 8.59 -15.44
C ASP A 270 6.44 8.68 -14.05
N ARG A 271 5.68 8.97 -13.00
CA ARG A 271 6.18 9.04 -11.62
C ARG A 271 6.50 7.65 -11.10
N ASP A 272 7.39 7.60 -10.10
CA ASP A 272 7.55 6.35 -9.34
C ASP A 272 6.17 5.86 -8.84
N PRO A 273 5.82 4.58 -9.03
CA PRO A 273 4.50 4.06 -8.67
C PRO A 273 4.14 4.22 -7.19
N LEU A 274 5.13 4.30 -6.28
CA LEU A 274 4.88 4.59 -4.87
C LEU A 274 4.45 6.05 -4.66
N ALA A 275 5.02 6.98 -5.42
CA ALA A 275 4.59 8.39 -5.42
C ALA A 275 3.21 8.58 -6.07
N GLU A 276 2.89 7.78 -7.08
CA GLU A 276 1.54 7.80 -7.68
C GLU A 276 0.49 7.34 -6.66
N LEU A 277 0.84 6.45 -5.73
CA LEU A 277 -0.05 6.08 -4.62
C LEU A 277 -0.34 7.28 -3.68
N VAL A 278 0.58 8.23 -3.51
CA VAL A 278 0.33 9.49 -2.77
C VAL A 278 -0.75 10.33 -3.47
N ARG A 279 -0.72 10.42 -4.80
CA ARG A 279 -1.77 11.07 -5.60
C ARG A 279 -3.14 10.39 -5.41
N LEU A 280 -3.15 9.06 -5.37
CA LEU A 280 -4.37 8.27 -5.14
C LEU A 280 -4.90 8.44 -3.71
N HIS A 281 -4.04 8.57 -2.70
CA HIS A 281 -4.44 8.92 -1.34
C HIS A 281 -5.07 10.31 -1.27
N ALA A 282 -4.52 11.29 -2.02
CA ALA A 282 -5.12 12.62 -2.12
C ALA A 282 -6.50 12.57 -2.78
N LEU A 283 -6.64 11.83 -3.88
CA LEU A 283 -7.94 11.58 -4.52
C LEU A 283 -8.94 10.97 -3.51
N ALA A 284 -8.52 9.97 -2.75
CA ALA A 284 -9.37 9.29 -1.76
C ALA A 284 -9.87 10.26 -0.67
N LEU A 285 -9.00 11.12 -0.15
CA LEU A 285 -9.34 12.13 0.84
C LEU A 285 -10.29 13.20 0.29
N ILE A 286 -9.97 13.75 -0.89
CA ILE A 286 -10.79 14.80 -1.53
C ILE A 286 -12.18 14.25 -1.84
N ARG A 287 -12.25 13.05 -2.41
CA ARG A 287 -13.50 12.36 -2.71
C ARG A 287 -14.31 12.08 -1.43
N ALA A 288 -13.67 11.59 -0.35
CA ALA A 288 -14.31 11.36 0.93
C ALA A 288 -14.98 12.64 1.47
N ARG A 289 -14.26 13.77 1.43
CA ARG A 289 -14.78 15.07 1.84
C ARG A 289 -15.96 15.53 0.97
N ARG A 290 -15.87 15.34 -0.35
CA ARG A 290 -16.96 15.68 -1.30
C ARG A 290 -18.23 14.86 -1.02
N LEU A 291 -18.06 13.58 -0.69
CA LEU A 291 -19.16 12.66 -0.34
C LEU A 291 -19.65 12.84 1.13
N GLY A 292 -18.97 13.66 1.91
CA GLY A 292 -19.34 13.91 3.31
C GLY A 292 -19.04 12.75 4.26
N VAL A 293 -18.13 11.83 3.90
CA VAL A 293 -17.66 10.73 4.76
C VAL A 293 -16.33 11.09 5.42
N ASP A 294 -15.99 10.41 6.52
CA ASP A 294 -14.80 10.70 7.32
C ASP A 294 -13.82 9.52 7.31
N PRO A 295 -12.67 9.63 6.61
CA PRO A 295 -11.68 8.55 6.57
C PRO A 295 -10.90 8.39 7.88
N ASP A 296 -10.95 9.34 8.81
CA ASP A 296 -10.38 9.17 10.14
C ASP A 296 -11.22 8.20 10.98
N ASN A 297 -12.53 8.14 10.71
CA ASN A 297 -13.50 7.26 11.36
C ASN A 297 -14.44 6.62 10.34
N PRO A 298 -13.93 5.76 9.43
CA PRO A 298 -14.72 5.20 8.36
C PRO A 298 -15.75 4.18 8.89
N ARG A 299 -16.87 4.06 8.17
CA ARG A 299 -17.92 3.12 8.54
C ARG A 299 -17.41 1.68 8.57
N SER A 300 -17.71 0.95 9.63
CA SER A 300 -17.44 -0.48 9.80
C SER A 300 -15.95 -0.85 9.87
N LEU A 301 -15.07 0.11 10.06
CA LEU A 301 -13.64 -0.15 10.23
C LEU A 301 -13.16 0.36 11.60
N THR A 302 -12.11 -0.28 12.08
CA THR A 302 -11.40 0.10 13.31
C THR A 302 -9.90 0.14 13.03
N ARG A 303 -9.13 0.78 13.91
CA ARG A 303 -7.67 0.89 13.78
C ARG A 303 -6.97 -0.49 13.67
N SER A 304 -7.53 -1.49 14.30
CA SER A 304 -7.06 -2.87 14.27
C SER A 304 -8.24 -3.83 14.39
N VAL A 305 -8.20 -4.93 13.67
CA VAL A 305 -9.15 -6.02 13.84
C VAL A 305 -8.67 -6.86 15.04
N VAL A 306 -9.35 -6.68 16.17
CA VAL A 306 -9.15 -7.47 17.37
C VAL A 306 -10.44 -8.26 17.60
N LEU A 307 -10.36 -9.56 17.32
CA LEU A 307 -11.48 -10.47 17.52
C LEU A 307 -11.60 -10.79 18.99
N GLY A 308 -12.78 -10.56 19.58
CA GLY A 308 -13.05 -10.97 20.94
C GLY A 308 -13.03 -12.50 21.04
N GLY A 309 -12.27 -13.03 22.01
CA GLY A 309 -12.29 -14.45 22.35
C GLY A 309 -13.63 -14.85 22.99
#